data_d2f78809d960ffd96f92a9aa82551516
#
_entry.id   d2f78809d960ffd96f92a9aa82551516
#
_cell.length_a   1.000
_cell.length_b   1.000
_cell.length_c   1.000
_cell.angle_alpha   90.00
_cell.angle_beta   90.00
_cell.angle_gamma   90.00
#
_symmetry.space_group_name_H-M   'P 1'
#
loop_
_entity.id
_entity.type
_entity.pdbx_description
1 polymer ?
#
loop_
_entity_poly.entity_id
_entity_poly.type
_entity_poly.pdbx_seq_one_letter_code
_entity_poly.pdbx_strand_id
1 'polypeptide(L)'
;APDDGRLVKRGDDDPRVGALLHFSSVAHRAVHAPIVLLSDGAYLMCVIVPIGQYKGDTVIKPSADVAPSAQVAPSARVWHLAQVRENARIGEETIIGRGAYIGEGVRVGARCKIQNYALVYEPASLADGVFVGPAAVFTNDHCPRAINPDGTLKSASDWHRVGVTVEHGAAIGARAVCVAPVRIGAWASVGAGSVVTRDVAPYALVVGVPARRVGWVGEAGVPLVVVDPDAAPDREAGTVAWVCPASGRRYIERNGTLTPEETQASSPNTADTQAQTHEDHQ
;
A
#
# COMPACT_ATOMS: atom_id res chain seq x y z
N ALA A 1 -64.55 -7.58 17.25
CA ALA A 1 -63.61 -8.03 18.26
C ALA A 1 -62.23 -7.45 17.95
N PRO A 2 -61.58 -6.71 18.86
CA PRO A 2 -60.29 -6.08 18.60
C PRO A 2 -59.14 -7.05 18.91
N ASP A 3 -58.12 -6.91 18.09
CA ASP A 3 -56.87 -7.69 18.11
C ASP A 3 -55.92 -7.11 19.17
N ASP A 4 -55.44 -8.02 20.00
CA ASP A 4 -54.66 -7.70 21.19
C ASP A 4 -53.16 -7.73 20.87
N GLY A 5 -52.57 -6.54 20.75
CA GLY A 5 -51.16 -6.36 20.43
C GLY A 5 -50.21 -6.82 21.53
N ARG A 6 -49.65 -8.03 21.45
CA ARG A 6 -48.56 -8.49 22.31
C ARG A 6 -47.20 -8.14 21.67
N LEU A 7 -46.53 -7.18 22.29
CA LEU A 7 -45.09 -6.97 22.11
C LEU A 7 -44.32 -8.23 22.57
N VAL A 8 -43.70 -8.90 21.61
CA VAL A 8 -42.69 -9.93 21.91
C VAL A 8 -41.34 -9.24 22.14
N LYS A 9 -40.91 -9.19 23.39
CA LYS A 9 -39.51 -8.89 23.75
C LYS A 9 -38.62 -10.00 23.17
N ARG A 10 -37.74 -9.67 22.22
CA ARG A 10 -36.65 -10.57 21.85
C ARG A 10 -35.61 -10.53 22.96
N GLY A 11 -35.39 -11.69 23.57
CA GLY A 11 -34.31 -11.90 24.53
C GLY A 11 -32.96 -11.88 23.87
N ASP A 12 -32.05 -11.19 24.52
CA ASP A 12 -30.62 -11.21 24.28
C ASP A 12 -30.02 -12.53 24.75
N ASP A 13 -29.93 -13.51 23.85
CA ASP A 13 -29.12 -14.72 24.08
C ASP A 13 -28.63 -15.22 22.71
N ASP A 14 -27.62 -14.55 22.13
CA ASP A 14 -26.78 -15.09 21.03
C ASP A 14 -25.51 -15.70 21.64
N PRO A 15 -25.33 -17.03 21.66
CA PRO A 15 -24.16 -17.69 22.27
C PRO A 15 -22.87 -17.53 21.47
N ARG A 16 -22.81 -16.63 20.47
CA ARG A 16 -21.65 -16.39 19.61
C ARG A 16 -20.78 -15.21 20.05
N VAL A 17 -21.10 -14.52 21.14
CA VAL A 17 -20.29 -13.42 21.69
C VAL A 17 -19.61 -13.90 22.97
N GLY A 18 -18.65 -14.81 22.88
CA GLY A 18 -18.00 -15.31 24.09
C GLY A 18 -16.89 -16.32 23.90
N ALA A 19 -16.16 -16.28 22.77
CA ALA A 19 -14.93 -17.06 22.64
C ALA A 19 -13.71 -16.16 22.86
N LEU A 20 -13.37 -15.92 24.13
CA LEU A 20 -12.04 -15.45 24.52
C LEU A 20 -11.05 -16.58 24.26
N LEU A 21 -10.31 -16.52 23.17
CA LEU A 21 -9.21 -17.43 22.91
C LEU A 21 -8.01 -17.03 23.77
N HIS A 22 -7.76 -17.81 24.81
CA HIS A 22 -6.47 -17.84 25.52
C HIS A 22 -5.41 -18.35 24.56
N PHE A 23 -4.53 -17.48 24.09
CA PHE A 23 -3.31 -17.87 23.42
C PHE A 23 -2.20 -18.05 24.44
N SER A 24 -1.81 -19.30 24.64
CA SER A 24 -0.61 -19.72 25.35
C SER A 24 0.65 -19.16 24.60
N SER A 25 1.56 -18.61 25.39
CA SER A 25 2.81 -18.03 24.93
C SER A 25 3.74 -19.05 24.27
N VAL A 26 3.88 -18.99 22.94
CA VAL A 26 5.05 -19.50 22.25
C VAL A 26 5.62 -18.32 21.42
N ALA A 27 6.81 -17.88 21.85
CA ALA A 27 7.51 -16.77 21.25
C ALA A 27 7.98 -17.10 19.84
N HIS A 28 7.15 -16.74 18.84
CA HIS A 28 7.58 -16.51 17.47
C HIS A 28 7.12 -15.11 17.10
N ARG A 29 8.07 -14.26 16.73
CA ARG A 29 7.78 -12.89 16.22
C ARG A 29 6.95 -12.99 14.94
N ALA A 30 5.65 -13.18 15.10
CA ALA A 30 4.68 -12.98 14.04
C ALA A 30 4.40 -11.47 13.99
N VAL A 31 4.76 -10.82 12.91
CA VAL A 31 4.33 -9.47 12.59
C VAL A 31 2.84 -9.58 12.28
N HIS A 32 1.99 -9.31 13.26
CA HIS A 32 0.55 -9.22 13.07
C HIS A 32 0.28 -7.89 12.36
N ALA A 33 -0.20 -7.96 11.13
CA ALA A 33 -0.82 -6.80 10.52
C ALA A 33 -2.19 -6.60 11.20
N PRO A 34 -2.47 -5.42 11.78
CA PRO A 34 -3.75 -5.17 12.41
C PRO A 34 -4.87 -5.14 11.35
N ILE A 35 -5.96 -5.85 11.63
CA ILE A 35 -7.23 -5.67 10.91
C ILE A 35 -7.81 -4.37 11.45
N VAL A 36 -7.85 -3.34 10.62
CA VAL A 36 -8.51 -2.08 10.98
C VAL A 36 -9.96 -2.16 10.53
N LEU A 37 -10.87 -2.19 11.51
CA LEU A 37 -12.30 -1.99 11.29
C LEU A 37 -12.53 -0.48 11.15
N LEU A 38 -12.94 -0.03 9.97
CA LEU A 38 -13.51 1.30 9.81
C LEU A 38 -14.96 1.25 10.31
N SER A 39 -15.45 2.33 10.92
CA SER A 39 -16.76 2.43 11.59
C SER A 39 -17.98 2.15 10.70
N ASP A 40 -17.79 2.01 9.41
CA ASP A 40 -18.79 1.74 8.38
C ASP A 40 -18.68 0.35 7.73
N GLY A 41 -17.97 -0.58 8.35
CA GLY A 41 -17.89 -1.98 7.91
C GLY A 41 -16.94 -2.24 6.74
N ALA A 42 -16.13 -1.27 6.32
CA ALA A 42 -15.11 -1.49 5.31
C ALA A 42 -13.89 -2.19 5.91
N TYR A 43 -13.55 -3.36 5.37
CA TYR A 43 -12.38 -4.13 5.79
C TYR A 43 -11.18 -3.80 4.91
N LEU A 44 -10.13 -3.21 5.49
CA LEU A 44 -8.82 -3.11 4.84
C LEU A 44 -8.07 -4.44 5.05
N MET A 45 -8.39 -5.45 4.23
CA MET A 45 -7.72 -6.74 4.29
C MET A 45 -6.41 -6.68 3.51
N CYS A 46 -5.30 -6.48 4.21
CA CYS A 46 -3.97 -6.69 3.67
C CYS A 46 -3.53 -8.13 3.98
N VAL A 47 -3.59 -9.03 3.01
CA VAL A 47 -3.01 -10.36 3.16
C VAL A 47 -1.50 -10.22 2.95
N ILE A 48 -0.77 -10.08 4.05
CA ILE A 48 0.70 -10.18 4.02
C ILE A 48 1.05 -11.66 4.16
N VAL A 49 1.45 -12.29 3.07
CA VAL A 49 2.12 -13.58 3.15
C VAL A 49 3.51 -13.32 3.72
N PRO A 50 3.89 -13.91 4.89
CA PRO A 50 5.23 -13.76 5.42
C PRO A 50 6.20 -14.44 4.45
N ILE A 51 6.94 -13.63 3.71
CA ILE A 51 8.05 -14.09 2.90
C ILE A 51 9.25 -14.14 3.84
N GLY A 52 9.68 -15.37 4.17
CA GLY A 52 10.84 -15.60 5.03
C GLY A 52 12.04 -14.75 4.57
N GLN A 53 12.86 -14.33 5.54
CA GLN A 53 14.12 -13.63 5.24
C GLN A 53 15.04 -14.60 4.51
N TYR A 54 15.07 -14.50 3.19
CA TYR A 54 16.04 -15.21 2.37
C TYR A 54 17.17 -14.23 2.02
N LYS A 55 18.33 -14.44 2.56
CA LYS A 55 19.59 -13.83 2.09
C LYS A 55 20.18 -14.77 1.03
N GLY A 56 20.39 -14.31 -0.19
CA GLY A 56 21.00 -15.13 -1.24
C GLY A 56 20.74 -14.57 -2.64
N ASP A 57 21.43 -15.13 -3.61
CA ASP A 57 21.47 -14.76 -5.02
C ASP A 57 20.08 -14.70 -5.68
N THR A 58 20.01 -14.06 -6.83
CA THR A 58 18.81 -13.99 -7.67
C THR A 58 18.14 -15.35 -7.79
N VAL A 59 16.88 -15.44 -7.36
CA VAL A 59 16.12 -16.68 -7.46
C VAL A 59 15.04 -16.49 -8.53
N ILE A 60 15.36 -16.88 -9.77
CA ILE A 60 14.37 -17.05 -10.82
C ILE A 60 13.94 -18.51 -10.84
N LYS A 61 12.68 -18.79 -10.54
CA LYS A 61 12.17 -20.16 -10.54
C LYS A 61 12.11 -20.73 -11.96
N PRO A 62 12.41 -22.02 -12.18
CA PRO A 62 12.53 -22.59 -13.51
C PRO A 62 11.30 -22.47 -14.42
N SER A 63 10.11 -22.30 -13.84
CA SER A 63 8.88 -22.09 -14.59
C SER A 63 8.48 -20.63 -14.75
N ALA A 64 9.32 -19.69 -14.34
CA ALA A 64 9.13 -18.28 -14.66
C ALA A 64 9.56 -18.02 -16.11
N ASP A 65 8.80 -17.17 -16.79
CA ASP A 65 9.07 -16.74 -18.16
C ASP A 65 9.67 -15.33 -18.09
N VAL A 66 11.01 -15.25 -18.18
CA VAL A 66 11.74 -13.96 -18.10
C VAL A 66 12.43 -13.72 -19.43
N ALA A 67 12.02 -12.65 -20.11
CA ALA A 67 12.60 -12.29 -21.40
C ALA A 67 14.12 -12.04 -21.28
N PRO A 68 14.93 -12.47 -22.26
CA PRO A 68 16.38 -12.30 -22.22
C PRO A 68 16.85 -10.84 -22.15
N SER A 69 16.00 -9.90 -22.60
CA SER A 69 16.27 -8.46 -22.54
C SER A 69 15.82 -7.80 -21.22
N ALA A 70 15.12 -8.53 -20.36
CA ALA A 70 14.72 -8.03 -19.03
C ALA A 70 15.95 -7.89 -18.13
N GLN A 71 15.97 -6.82 -17.35
CA GLN A 71 17.02 -6.53 -16.38
C GLN A 71 16.51 -6.83 -14.97
N VAL A 72 16.92 -7.95 -14.39
CA VAL A 72 16.53 -8.38 -13.05
C VAL A 72 17.73 -8.24 -12.13
N ALA A 73 17.61 -7.44 -11.08
CA ALA A 73 18.69 -7.21 -10.13
C ALA A 73 19.11 -8.53 -9.42
N PRO A 74 20.39 -8.69 -9.07
CA PRO A 74 20.93 -9.92 -8.48
C PRO A 74 20.23 -10.38 -7.20
N SER A 75 19.67 -9.48 -6.40
CA SER A 75 18.95 -9.80 -5.16
C SER A 75 17.43 -9.95 -5.34
N ALA A 76 16.92 -9.74 -6.55
CA ALA A 76 15.50 -9.87 -6.84
C ALA A 76 15.06 -11.34 -6.92
N ARG A 77 13.75 -11.58 -6.77
CA ARG A 77 13.17 -12.94 -6.81
C ARG A 77 11.97 -12.98 -7.73
N VAL A 78 11.98 -13.97 -8.62
CA VAL A 78 10.88 -14.21 -9.55
C VAL A 78 10.33 -15.61 -9.30
N TRP A 79 9.08 -15.67 -8.86
CA TRP A 79 8.45 -16.92 -8.50
C TRP A 79 7.86 -17.65 -9.72
N HIS A 80 7.44 -18.89 -9.49
CA HIS A 80 6.87 -19.79 -10.50
C HIS A 80 5.80 -19.12 -11.35
N LEU A 81 5.81 -19.38 -12.66
CA LEU A 81 4.82 -18.92 -13.64
C LEU A 81 4.69 -17.39 -13.76
N ALA A 82 5.56 -16.62 -13.10
CA ALA A 82 5.62 -15.18 -13.34
C ALA A 82 6.14 -14.91 -14.75
N GLN A 83 5.63 -13.88 -15.40
CA GLN A 83 6.11 -13.38 -16.69
C GLN A 83 6.76 -12.01 -16.49
N VAL A 84 7.99 -11.86 -16.94
CA VAL A 84 8.71 -10.58 -16.99
C VAL A 84 9.10 -10.33 -18.45
N ARG A 85 8.45 -9.36 -19.07
CA ARG A 85 8.54 -9.11 -20.49
C ARG A 85 9.81 -8.33 -20.86
N GLU A 86 9.94 -8.14 -22.16
CA GLU A 86 11.08 -7.54 -22.82
C GLU A 86 11.41 -6.16 -22.22
N ASN A 87 12.69 -5.89 -22.00
CA ASN A 87 13.20 -4.60 -21.48
C ASN A 87 12.63 -4.15 -20.12
N ALA A 88 11.84 -4.99 -19.43
CA ALA A 88 11.39 -4.71 -18.06
C ALA A 88 12.59 -4.61 -17.12
N ARG A 89 12.48 -3.77 -16.09
CA ARG A 89 13.55 -3.55 -15.10
C ARG A 89 13.02 -3.83 -13.70
N ILE A 90 13.68 -4.74 -12.98
CA ILE A 90 13.33 -5.14 -11.62
C ILE A 90 14.48 -4.78 -10.69
N GLY A 91 14.21 -3.90 -9.73
CA GLY A 91 15.19 -3.40 -8.76
C GLY A 91 15.55 -4.41 -7.67
N GLU A 92 16.57 -4.03 -6.89
CA GLU A 92 17.15 -4.85 -5.81
C GLU A 92 16.10 -5.27 -4.75
N GLU A 93 16.25 -6.49 -4.23
CA GLU A 93 15.39 -7.06 -3.18
C GLU A 93 13.90 -7.13 -3.53
N THR A 94 13.53 -6.87 -4.79
CA THR A 94 12.14 -6.93 -5.26
C THR A 94 11.69 -8.37 -5.45
N ILE A 95 10.43 -8.63 -5.13
CA ILE A 95 9.82 -9.95 -5.20
C ILE A 95 8.65 -9.89 -6.19
N ILE A 96 8.74 -10.73 -7.23
CA ILE A 96 7.67 -10.94 -8.20
C ILE A 96 6.98 -12.27 -7.85
N GLY A 97 5.73 -12.21 -7.46
CA GLY A 97 4.91 -13.33 -7.00
C GLY A 97 4.53 -14.30 -8.13
N ARG A 98 4.02 -15.47 -7.71
CA ARG A 98 3.58 -16.51 -8.66
C ARG A 98 2.56 -15.96 -9.66
N GLY A 99 2.78 -16.24 -10.96
CA GLY A 99 1.84 -15.88 -12.03
C GLY A 99 1.62 -14.37 -12.19
N ALA A 100 2.45 -13.52 -11.58
CA ALA A 100 2.40 -12.09 -11.83
C ALA A 100 2.92 -11.77 -13.24
N TYR A 101 2.33 -10.76 -13.87
CA TYR A 101 2.73 -10.26 -15.18
C TYR A 101 3.36 -8.88 -15.05
N ILE A 102 4.56 -8.74 -15.57
CA ILE A 102 5.29 -7.47 -15.69
C ILE A 102 5.49 -7.18 -17.16
N GLY A 103 4.81 -6.16 -17.68
CA GLY A 103 4.77 -5.81 -19.09
C GLY A 103 6.09 -5.29 -19.65
N GLU A 104 6.13 -5.11 -20.98
CA GLU A 104 7.29 -4.64 -21.72
C GLU A 104 7.78 -3.27 -21.22
N GLY A 105 9.05 -3.15 -20.88
CA GLY A 105 9.65 -1.89 -20.45
C GLY A 105 9.15 -1.34 -19.11
N VAL A 106 8.30 -2.08 -18.39
CA VAL A 106 7.84 -1.71 -17.04
C VAL A 106 9.04 -1.56 -16.11
N ARG A 107 8.99 -0.54 -15.26
CA ARG A 107 10.02 -0.28 -14.25
C ARG A 107 9.48 -0.55 -12.87
N VAL A 108 10.13 -1.45 -12.14
CA VAL A 108 9.83 -1.76 -10.74
C VAL A 108 11.07 -1.44 -9.92
N GLY A 109 10.95 -0.53 -8.98
CA GLY A 109 12.03 -0.09 -8.11
C GLY A 109 12.53 -1.18 -7.16
N ALA A 110 13.37 -0.82 -6.23
CA ALA A 110 13.92 -1.71 -5.22
C ALA A 110 12.91 -2.02 -4.09
N ARG A 111 13.07 -3.16 -3.43
CA ARG A 111 12.28 -3.57 -2.24
C ARG A 111 10.77 -3.57 -2.46
N CYS A 112 10.34 -3.76 -3.72
CA CYS A 112 8.93 -3.91 -4.05
C CYS A 112 8.43 -5.34 -3.78
N LYS A 113 7.13 -5.46 -3.51
CA LYS A 113 6.45 -6.76 -3.38
C LYS A 113 5.27 -6.80 -4.33
N ILE A 114 5.45 -7.44 -5.48
CA ILE A 114 4.38 -7.68 -6.42
C ILE A 114 3.80 -9.07 -6.12
N GLN A 115 2.58 -9.13 -5.64
CA GLN A 115 1.96 -10.35 -5.17
C GLN A 115 1.45 -11.23 -6.32
N ASN A 116 1.03 -12.45 -5.95
CA ASN A 116 0.60 -13.46 -6.91
C ASN A 116 -0.50 -12.93 -7.85
N TYR A 117 -0.34 -13.23 -9.14
CA TYR A 117 -1.31 -12.90 -10.21
C TYR A 117 -1.60 -11.39 -10.37
N ALA A 118 -0.79 -10.52 -9.84
CA ALA A 118 -0.88 -9.09 -10.16
C ALA A 118 -0.49 -8.86 -11.63
N LEU A 119 -1.23 -7.98 -12.32
CA LEU A 119 -1.02 -7.66 -13.73
C LEU A 119 -0.57 -6.21 -13.83
N VAL A 120 0.72 -6.02 -14.12
CA VAL A 120 1.36 -4.70 -14.24
C VAL A 120 1.69 -4.47 -15.71
N TYR A 121 0.72 -3.90 -16.44
CA TYR A 121 0.88 -3.63 -17.86
C TYR A 121 1.73 -2.38 -18.12
N GLU A 122 2.40 -2.39 -19.27
CA GLU A 122 3.19 -1.29 -19.79
C GLU A 122 2.32 -0.05 -20.14
N PRO A 123 2.85 1.16 -20.01
CA PRO A 123 4.17 1.57 -19.54
C PRO A 123 4.21 1.90 -18.04
N ALA A 124 3.69 1.05 -17.17
CA ALA A 124 3.67 1.32 -15.72
C ALA A 124 5.07 1.57 -15.15
N SER A 125 5.13 2.40 -14.11
CA SER A 125 6.35 2.70 -13.36
C SER A 125 6.06 2.70 -11.86
N LEU A 126 6.80 1.88 -11.11
CA LEU A 126 6.69 1.73 -9.67
C LEU A 126 8.00 2.16 -9.03
N ALA A 127 7.94 3.09 -8.10
CA ALA A 127 9.10 3.51 -7.31
C ALA A 127 9.48 2.43 -6.27
N ASP A 128 10.48 2.71 -5.44
CA ASP A 128 10.94 1.79 -4.41
C ASP A 128 9.87 1.54 -3.32
N GLY A 129 9.90 0.34 -2.73
CA GLY A 129 9.08 0.00 -1.57
C GLY A 129 7.58 -0.19 -1.87
N VAL A 130 7.17 -0.24 -3.13
CA VAL A 130 5.77 -0.39 -3.52
C VAL A 130 5.27 -1.80 -3.23
N PHE A 131 4.07 -1.88 -2.64
CA PHE A 131 3.33 -3.13 -2.48
C PHE A 131 2.19 -3.20 -3.50
N VAL A 132 2.11 -4.29 -4.26
CA VAL A 132 0.99 -4.59 -5.16
C VAL A 132 0.33 -5.89 -4.72
N GLY A 133 -0.91 -5.79 -4.28
CA GLY A 133 -1.69 -6.90 -3.74
C GLY A 133 -2.03 -7.99 -4.77
N PRO A 134 -2.44 -9.18 -4.30
CA PRO A 134 -2.77 -10.29 -5.19
C PRO A 134 -3.87 -9.92 -6.19
N ALA A 135 -3.66 -10.32 -7.46
CA ALA A 135 -4.59 -10.09 -8.56
C ALA A 135 -5.00 -8.61 -8.75
N ALA A 136 -4.21 -7.65 -8.30
CA ALA A 136 -4.39 -6.25 -8.66
C ALA A 136 -4.05 -6.05 -10.14
N VAL A 137 -4.72 -5.10 -10.79
CA VAL A 137 -4.59 -4.86 -12.24
C VAL A 137 -4.27 -3.38 -12.51
N PHE A 138 -3.21 -3.14 -13.28
CA PHE A 138 -2.91 -1.83 -13.83
C PHE A 138 -3.24 -1.87 -15.32
N THR A 139 -4.22 -1.09 -15.75
CA THR A 139 -4.60 -1.05 -17.17
C THR A 139 -3.64 -0.16 -17.98
N ASN A 140 -3.72 -0.22 -19.31
CA ASN A 140 -2.80 0.52 -20.19
C ASN A 140 -3.46 1.05 -21.47
N ASP A 141 -4.77 0.87 -21.61
CA ASP A 141 -5.54 1.37 -22.74
C ASP A 141 -6.75 2.17 -22.25
N HIS A 142 -6.89 3.39 -22.75
CA HIS A 142 -7.98 4.30 -22.40
C HIS A 142 -9.28 3.97 -23.13
N CYS A 143 -9.17 3.45 -24.34
CA CYS A 143 -10.30 3.15 -25.22
C CYS A 143 -10.14 1.76 -25.86
N PRO A 144 -10.19 0.67 -25.08
CA PRO A 144 -9.90 -0.67 -25.60
C PRO A 144 -10.93 -1.13 -26.64
N ARG A 145 -10.44 -1.54 -27.80
CA ARG A 145 -11.22 -2.17 -28.87
C ARG A 145 -10.34 -3.18 -29.58
N ALA A 146 -10.90 -4.32 -29.95
CA ALA A 146 -10.20 -5.34 -30.72
C ALA A 146 -10.07 -4.98 -32.20
N ILE A 147 -11.01 -4.21 -32.72
CA ILE A 147 -11.07 -3.85 -34.14
C ILE A 147 -11.21 -2.33 -34.32
N ASN A 148 -10.79 -1.85 -35.47
CA ASN A 148 -11.02 -0.50 -35.98
C ASN A 148 -12.47 -0.33 -36.51
N PRO A 149 -12.96 0.90 -36.72
CA PRO A 149 -14.30 1.11 -37.24
C PRO A 149 -14.56 0.50 -38.63
N ASP A 150 -13.53 0.24 -39.42
CA ASP A 150 -13.56 -0.41 -40.71
C ASP A 150 -13.58 -1.96 -40.64
N GLY A 151 -13.54 -2.52 -39.43
CA GLY A 151 -13.53 -3.96 -39.17
C GLY A 151 -12.15 -4.61 -39.19
N THR A 152 -11.08 -3.89 -39.46
CA THR A 152 -9.71 -4.41 -39.37
C THR A 152 -9.27 -4.64 -37.95
N LEU A 153 -8.45 -5.68 -37.71
CA LEU A 153 -7.87 -5.96 -36.41
C LEU A 153 -6.92 -4.82 -36.00
N LYS A 154 -7.07 -4.29 -34.78
CA LYS A 154 -6.13 -3.32 -34.23
C LYS A 154 -4.74 -3.91 -34.09
N SER A 155 -3.74 -3.11 -34.43
CA SER A 155 -2.32 -3.39 -34.28
C SER A 155 -1.69 -2.50 -33.20
N ALA A 156 -0.41 -2.66 -32.94
CA ALA A 156 0.33 -1.84 -31.98
C ALA A 156 0.37 -0.33 -32.36
N SER A 157 0.14 0.03 -33.63
CA SER A 157 0.06 1.42 -34.08
C SER A 157 -1.30 2.07 -33.90
N ASP A 158 -2.32 1.29 -33.58
CA ASP A 158 -3.73 1.74 -33.53
C ASP A 158 -4.20 2.13 -32.12
N TRP A 159 -3.30 2.14 -31.13
CA TRP A 159 -3.67 2.49 -29.75
C TRP A 159 -2.59 3.31 -29.05
N HIS A 160 -3.05 4.10 -28.09
CA HIS A 160 -2.17 4.97 -27.33
C HIS A 160 -1.94 4.37 -25.94
N ARG A 161 -0.70 3.95 -25.69
CA ARG A 161 -0.34 3.38 -24.37
C ARG A 161 -0.37 4.47 -23.32
N VAL A 162 -1.12 4.25 -22.26
CA VAL A 162 -1.16 5.08 -21.05
C VAL A 162 -0.82 4.22 -19.84
N GLY A 163 -0.17 4.77 -18.83
CA GLY A 163 0.36 3.98 -17.74
C GLY A 163 -0.07 4.44 -16.36
N VAL A 164 0.15 3.56 -15.40
CA VAL A 164 0.01 3.83 -13.97
C VAL A 164 1.37 4.15 -13.40
N THR A 165 1.46 5.27 -12.68
CA THR A 165 2.66 5.63 -11.91
C THR A 165 2.38 5.45 -10.44
N VAL A 166 3.23 4.67 -9.76
CA VAL A 166 3.11 4.42 -8.31
C VAL A 166 4.36 4.93 -7.61
N GLU A 167 4.18 5.84 -6.69
CA GLU A 167 5.27 6.47 -5.96
C GLU A 167 5.74 5.63 -4.77
N HIS A 168 6.84 6.09 -4.17
CA HIS A 168 7.55 5.42 -3.09
C HIS A 168 6.62 4.98 -1.94
N GLY A 169 6.78 3.72 -1.50
CA GLY A 169 6.09 3.19 -0.33
C GLY A 169 4.58 3.00 -0.46
N ALA A 170 3.98 3.32 -1.62
CA ALA A 170 2.54 3.16 -1.80
C ALA A 170 2.11 1.68 -1.81
N ALA A 171 0.87 1.43 -1.37
CA ALA A 171 0.29 0.09 -1.27
C ALA A 171 -1.00 -0.02 -2.07
N ILE A 172 -1.07 -1.02 -2.95
CA ILE A 172 -2.26 -1.35 -3.75
C ILE A 172 -2.89 -2.60 -3.18
N GLY A 173 -4.14 -2.54 -2.76
CA GLY A 173 -4.88 -3.65 -2.17
C GLY A 173 -5.15 -4.78 -3.15
N ALA A 174 -5.43 -5.98 -2.61
CA ALA A 174 -5.80 -7.15 -3.41
C ALA A 174 -6.97 -6.86 -4.34
N ARG A 175 -6.89 -7.31 -5.61
CA ARG A 175 -7.93 -7.12 -6.63
C ARG A 175 -8.31 -5.67 -6.92
N ALA A 176 -7.52 -4.69 -6.51
CA ALA A 176 -7.74 -3.32 -6.92
C ALA A 176 -7.41 -3.15 -8.41
N VAL A 177 -8.16 -2.28 -9.08
CA VAL A 177 -7.93 -1.93 -10.48
C VAL A 177 -7.51 -0.46 -10.56
N CYS A 178 -6.33 -0.20 -11.08
CA CYS A 178 -5.86 1.15 -11.39
C CYS A 178 -6.07 1.41 -12.88
N VAL A 179 -7.02 2.26 -13.20
CA VAL A 179 -7.40 2.61 -14.58
C VAL A 179 -6.50 3.73 -15.09
N ALA A 180 -5.56 3.39 -15.97
CA ALA A 180 -4.62 4.35 -16.55
C ALA A 180 -5.32 5.42 -17.41
N PRO A 181 -4.77 6.67 -17.46
CA PRO A 181 -3.61 7.13 -16.71
C PRO A 181 -3.98 7.56 -15.28
N VAL A 182 -3.27 7.05 -14.28
CA VAL A 182 -3.40 7.53 -12.90
C VAL A 182 -2.04 7.51 -12.19
N ARG A 183 -1.87 8.44 -11.24
CA ARG A 183 -0.74 8.52 -10.34
C ARG A 183 -1.18 8.17 -8.92
N ILE A 184 -0.48 7.25 -8.28
CA ILE A 184 -0.67 6.90 -6.86
C ILE A 184 0.48 7.53 -6.08
N GLY A 185 0.15 8.51 -5.23
CA GLY A 185 1.14 9.28 -4.49
C GLY A 185 1.88 8.46 -3.44
N ALA A 186 3.02 8.99 -2.99
CA ALA A 186 3.89 8.31 -2.04
C ALA A 186 3.12 7.96 -0.74
N TRP A 187 3.37 6.73 -0.24
CA TRP A 187 2.73 6.20 0.96
C TRP A 187 1.20 6.09 0.91
N ALA A 188 0.57 6.37 -0.23
CA ALA A 188 -0.87 6.20 -0.37
C ALA A 188 -1.27 4.71 -0.27
N SER A 189 -2.48 4.46 0.21
CA SER A 189 -3.05 3.11 0.29
C SER A 189 -4.36 3.03 -0.48
N VAL A 190 -4.41 2.08 -1.40
CA VAL A 190 -5.62 1.71 -2.15
C VAL A 190 -6.22 0.48 -1.52
N GLY A 191 -7.45 0.56 -1.05
CA GLY A 191 -8.16 -0.57 -0.43
C GLY A 191 -8.40 -1.72 -1.40
N ALA A 192 -8.53 -2.93 -0.86
CA ALA A 192 -8.81 -4.12 -1.67
C ALA A 192 -10.11 -3.98 -2.46
N GLY A 193 -10.12 -4.45 -3.71
CA GLY A 193 -11.29 -4.38 -4.59
C GLY A 193 -11.66 -2.99 -5.10
N SER A 194 -10.87 -1.97 -4.82
CA SER A 194 -11.14 -0.60 -5.26
C SER A 194 -10.86 -0.41 -6.75
N VAL A 195 -11.58 0.52 -7.39
CA VAL A 195 -11.32 0.94 -8.78
C VAL A 195 -10.87 2.39 -8.79
N VAL A 196 -9.57 2.59 -8.98
CA VAL A 196 -8.93 3.91 -9.01
C VAL A 196 -9.04 4.48 -10.42
N THR A 197 -9.76 5.60 -10.55
CA THR A 197 -10.02 6.29 -11.83
C THR A 197 -9.50 7.73 -11.87
N ARG A 198 -8.80 8.17 -10.83
CA ARG A 198 -8.19 9.50 -10.67
C ARG A 198 -6.93 9.38 -9.84
N ASP A 199 -6.07 10.37 -9.94
CA ASP A 199 -4.87 10.46 -9.12
C ASP A 199 -5.19 10.39 -7.62
N VAL A 200 -4.30 9.72 -6.89
CA VAL A 200 -4.38 9.55 -5.43
C VAL A 200 -3.28 10.38 -4.78
N ALA A 201 -3.66 11.27 -3.90
CA ALA A 201 -2.71 12.12 -3.19
C ALA A 201 -1.75 11.29 -2.30
N PRO A 202 -0.52 11.76 -2.02
CA PRO A 202 0.36 11.13 -1.05
C PRO A 202 -0.34 10.91 0.30
N TYR A 203 -0.07 9.79 0.94
CA TYR A 203 -0.67 9.37 2.21
C TYR A 203 -2.19 9.17 2.21
N ALA A 204 -2.89 9.34 1.09
CA ALA A 204 -4.34 9.15 1.06
C ALA A 204 -4.72 7.68 1.18
N LEU A 205 -5.72 7.38 2.01
CA LEU A 205 -6.42 6.11 2.05
C LEU A 205 -7.65 6.22 1.15
N VAL A 206 -7.69 5.43 0.07
CA VAL A 206 -8.80 5.42 -0.88
C VAL A 206 -9.45 4.04 -0.96
N VAL A 207 -10.78 4.00 -1.02
CA VAL A 207 -11.56 2.76 -1.13
C VAL A 207 -12.77 2.95 -2.05
N GLY A 208 -13.30 1.85 -2.56
CA GLY A 208 -14.59 1.82 -3.28
C GLY A 208 -14.49 1.82 -4.80
N VAL A 209 -15.65 1.80 -5.46
CA VAL A 209 -15.85 1.76 -6.91
C VAL A 209 -16.84 2.86 -7.30
N PRO A 210 -16.36 3.97 -7.84
CA PRO A 210 -14.97 4.40 -7.99
C PRO A 210 -14.32 4.75 -6.65
N ALA A 211 -12.99 4.58 -6.53
CA ALA A 211 -12.25 4.86 -5.30
C ALA A 211 -12.38 6.33 -4.87
N ARG A 212 -12.60 6.54 -3.56
CA ARG A 212 -12.68 7.87 -2.94
C ARG A 212 -11.80 7.88 -1.68
N ARG A 213 -11.24 9.03 -1.35
CA ARG A 213 -10.50 9.21 -0.11
C ARG A 213 -11.44 9.12 1.07
N VAL A 214 -11.13 8.21 1.99
CA VAL A 214 -11.85 8.00 3.25
C VAL A 214 -11.02 8.44 4.47
N GLY A 215 -9.74 8.73 4.29
CA GLY A 215 -8.85 9.17 5.35
C GLY A 215 -7.42 9.29 4.89
N TRP A 216 -6.52 9.25 5.85
CA TRP A 216 -5.09 9.29 5.66
C TRP A 216 -4.43 8.07 6.28
N VAL A 217 -3.27 7.68 5.77
CA VAL A 217 -2.46 6.56 6.27
C VAL A 217 -1.03 7.03 6.48
N GLY A 218 -0.41 6.61 7.57
CA GLY A 218 0.99 6.92 7.83
C GLY A 218 1.94 5.93 7.14
N GLU A 219 3.23 6.20 7.21
CA GLU A 219 4.30 5.33 6.65
C GLU A 219 4.30 3.91 7.26
N ALA A 220 3.76 3.75 8.48
CA ALA A 220 3.55 2.43 9.10
C ALA A 220 2.40 1.62 8.47
N GLY A 221 1.70 2.16 7.45
CA GLY A 221 0.56 1.52 6.80
C GLY A 221 -0.72 1.48 7.66
N VAL A 222 -0.79 2.31 8.71
CA VAL A 222 -1.91 2.36 9.65
C VAL A 222 -2.68 3.66 9.43
N PRO A 223 -4.04 3.62 9.41
CA PRO A 223 -4.86 4.82 9.35
C PRO A 223 -4.50 5.81 10.46
N LEU A 224 -4.42 7.08 10.09
CA LEU A 224 -4.15 8.16 11.03
C LEU A 224 -5.42 8.52 11.80
N VAL A 225 -5.23 9.03 13.01
CA VAL A 225 -6.31 9.59 13.85
C VAL A 225 -6.06 11.07 14.08
N VAL A 226 -7.12 11.84 14.23
CA VAL A 226 -7.03 13.27 14.56
C VAL A 226 -6.50 13.40 15.99
N VAL A 227 -5.56 14.31 16.21
CA VAL A 227 -4.88 14.48 17.51
C VAL A 227 -5.86 14.93 18.60
N ASP A 228 -6.76 15.83 18.25
CA ASP A 228 -7.81 16.33 19.14
C ASP A 228 -9.11 16.47 18.35
N PRO A 229 -10.01 15.49 18.42
CA PRO A 229 -11.27 15.54 17.71
C PRO A 229 -12.22 16.67 18.17
N ASP A 230 -12.06 17.11 19.42
CA ASP A 230 -12.89 18.15 20.05
C ASP A 230 -12.29 19.55 19.85
N ALA A 231 -10.99 19.64 19.55
CA ALA A 231 -10.40 20.90 19.12
C ALA A 231 -11.10 21.31 17.81
N ALA A 232 -11.79 22.42 17.85
CA ALA A 232 -12.30 23.02 16.62
C ALA A 232 -11.13 23.12 15.62
N PRO A 233 -11.24 22.56 14.40
CA PRO A 233 -10.19 22.76 13.42
C PRO A 233 -9.95 24.27 13.36
N ASP A 234 -8.69 24.67 13.40
CA ASP A 234 -8.35 26.09 13.25
C ASP A 234 -8.92 26.53 11.90
N ARG A 235 -10.15 27.02 11.95
CA ARG A 235 -10.97 27.31 10.75
C ARG A 235 -10.37 28.46 9.95
N GLU A 236 -9.53 29.28 10.58
CA GLU A 236 -8.81 30.34 9.89
C GLU A 236 -7.61 29.79 9.08
N ALA A 237 -7.04 28.66 9.46
CA ALA A 237 -5.88 28.08 8.78
C ALA A 237 -6.19 26.83 7.95
N GLY A 238 -7.38 26.23 8.04
CA GLY A 238 -7.72 24.97 7.34
C GLY A 238 -6.77 23.83 7.66
N THR A 239 -6.22 23.82 8.89
CA THR A 239 -5.14 22.91 9.34
C THR A 239 -5.72 21.87 10.29
N VAL A 240 -5.40 20.58 10.07
CA VAL A 240 -5.76 19.47 10.96
C VAL A 240 -4.50 18.69 11.32
N ALA A 241 -4.30 18.43 12.61
CA ALA A 241 -3.19 17.61 13.09
C ALA A 241 -3.62 16.14 13.20
N TRP A 242 -2.79 15.26 12.67
CA TRP A 242 -3.00 13.82 12.66
C TRP A 242 -1.84 13.10 13.35
N VAL A 243 -2.09 11.92 13.90
CA VAL A 243 -1.08 11.05 14.49
C VAL A 243 -1.24 9.61 14.05
N CYS A 244 -0.13 8.94 13.81
CA CYS A 244 -0.11 7.50 13.56
C CYS A 244 -0.17 6.75 14.90
N PRO A 245 -1.22 5.96 15.20
CA PRO A 245 -1.33 5.27 16.47
C PRO A 245 -0.27 4.18 16.69
N ALA A 246 0.35 3.67 15.60
CA ALA A 246 1.36 2.64 15.68
C ALA A 246 2.79 3.19 15.91
N SER A 247 3.11 4.37 15.35
CA SER A 247 4.47 4.92 15.41
C SER A 247 4.58 6.21 16.23
N GLY A 248 3.45 6.82 16.60
CA GLY A 248 3.43 8.15 17.24
C GLY A 248 3.79 9.30 16.29
N ARG A 249 4.16 9.02 15.03
CA ARG A 249 4.53 10.06 14.08
C ARG A 249 3.36 10.96 13.78
N ARG A 250 3.62 12.28 13.78
CA ARG A 250 2.62 13.31 13.55
C ARG A 250 2.65 13.80 12.11
N TYR A 251 1.49 14.28 11.66
CA TYR A 251 1.28 14.81 10.33
C TYR A 251 0.37 16.03 10.39
N ILE A 252 0.51 16.91 9.43
CA ILE A 252 -0.32 18.12 9.30
C ILE A 252 -1.03 18.07 7.95
N GLU A 253 -2.37 18.14 7.98
CA GLU A 253 -3.18 18.36 6.79
C GLU A 253 -3.44 19.85 6.62
N ARG A 254 -3.17 20.37 5.42
CA ARG A 254 -3.52 21.73 5.00
C ARG A 254 -4.14 21.67 3.62
N ASN A 255 -5.34 22.22 3.47
CA ASN A 255 -6.04 22.28 2.18
C ASN A 255 -6.12 20.92 1.47
N GLY A 256 -6.37 19.84 2.21
CA GLY A 256 -6.49 18.49 1.64
C GLY A 256 -5.17 17.82 1.24
N THR A 257 -4.04 18.38 1.64
CA THR A 257 -2.70 17.80 1.48
C THR A 257 -2.12 17.46 2.84
N LEU A 258 -1.65 16.23 3.01
CA LEU A 258 -1.00 15.75 4.23
C LEU A 258 0.52 15.81 4.09
N THR A 259 1.20 16.31 5.10
CA THR A 259 2.67 16.31 5.19
C THR A 259 3.11 15.79 6.56
N PRO A 260 4.21 15.00 6.65
CA PRO A 260 4.82 14.67 7.94
C PRO A 260 5.24 15.94 8.68
N GLU A 261 5.03 15.97 10.00
CA GLU A 261 5.63 17.00 10.84
C GLU A 261 7.13 16.74 10.97
N GLU A 262 7.97 17.74 10.73
CA GLU A 262 9.41 17.61 10.90
C GLU A 262 9.73 17.33 12.36
N THR A 263 10.33 16.18 12.64
CA THR A 263 10.85 15.90 13.98
C THR A 263 12.05 16.82 14.19
N GLN A 264 11.94 17.81 15.08
CA GLN A 264 13.11 18.55 15.52
C GLN A 264 14.10 17.52 16.07
N ALA A 265 15.21 17.33 15.38
CA ALA A 265 16.32 16.56 15.92
C ALA A 265 16.71 17.23 17.25
N SER A 266 16.51 16.53 18.36
CA SER A 266 17.01 16.96 19.66
C SER A 266 18.51 17.21 19.52
N SER A 267 18.92 18.47 19.59
CA SER A 267 20.32 18.84 19.67
C SER A 267 20.97 18.05 20.79
N PRO A 268 22.12 17.41 20.60
CA PRO A 268 22.82 16.77 21.71
C PRO A 268 23.12 17.81 22.76
N ASN A 269 22.64 17.57 23.97
CA ASN A 269 22.85 18.40 25.15
C ASN A 269 24.35 18.48 25.43
N THR A 270 24.97 19.57 25.02
CA THR A 270 26.35 19.92 25.42
C THR A 270 26.34 20.48 26.85
N ALA A 271 26.11 19.62 27.83
CA ALA A 271 26.34 19.91 29.23
C ALA A 271 27.02 18.68 29.81
N ASP A 272 28.34 18.73 29.88
CA ASP A 272 29.20 18.21 30.93
C ASP A 272 30.65 18.12 30.42
N THR A 273 31.32 19.25 30.37
CA THR A 273 32.78 19.25 30.41
C THR A 273 33.19 20.54 31.12
N GLN A 274 32.97 20.58 32.43
CA GLN A 274 33.71 21.47 33.34
C GLN A 274 33.95 20.74 34.65
N ALA A 275 35.21 20.85 35.08
CA ALA A 275 35.77 20.52 36.39
C ALA A 275 36.37 19.11 36.54
N GLN A 276 37.70 19.08 36.32
CA GLN A 276 38.61 18.66 37.39
C GLN A 276 40.06 18.95 36.98
N THR A 277 40.47 20.20 37.18
CA THR A 277 41.88 20.50 37.48
C THR A 277 42.01 20.43 38.98
N HIS A 278 42.72 19.45 39.50
CA HIS A 278 43.29 19.48 40.82
C HIS A 278 44.80 19.33 40.72
N GLU A 279 45.41 20.36 41.25
CA GLU A 279 46.81 20.47 41.59
C GLU A 279 47.27 19.26 42.43
N ASP A 280 48.50 18.79 42.18
CA ASP A 280 49.36 18.23 43.23
C ASP A 280 50.76 18.72 43.00
N HIS A 281 51.13 19.64 43.91
CA HIS A 281 52.48 19.95 44.31
C HIS A 281 52.90 18.99 45.43
N GLN A 282 53.89 18.21 45.22
CA GLN A 282 55.09 18.00 46.07
C GLN A 282 55.92 16.85 45.55
#